data_27f7fbcd59d51ff98c5c21065e2934db
#
_entry.id   27f7fbcd59d51ff98c5c21065e2934db
#
_cell.length_a   1.000
_cell.length_b   1.000
_cell.length_c   1.000
_cell.angle_alpha   90.00
_cell.angle_beta   90.00
_cell.angle_gamma   90.00
#
_symmetry.space_group_name_H-M   'P 1'
#
loop_
_entity.id
_entity.type
_entity.pdbx_description
1 polymer ?
#
loop_
_entity_poly.entity_id
_entity_poly.type
_entity_poly.pdbx_seq_one_letter_code
_entity_poly.pdbx_strand_id
1 'polypeptide(L)'
;MVGGSVALQGEMGSVAAAGRNLSSLDSLNQAMGHLRAGIGQVQASGEAKALTQLVAACRPIESLAQQIATARIGAGSVLVSYASEVSAIQDEVRRLKARKIAAESRRQTVMASLAQVNQGDPDGVTQARRLSGRIGDANFELQQIDGALAACDQARRAADTRCANSLNSFTASLAAVSVGAGGRGQGVSLASLLTVAKGTTRQETIDAVIAEITTGSLSPDEVAKKWASLQLVEQDVDDLLPRTKFRLAGVDGLPGWVLDMVSQDALVYAIDNPGKAYKWMGFSGSDLSQDDFLKQLKKLDAALKQAKTDSEFLPGSPKVQMLGLGNHDGAITTAISFGDIDTASNIGVNVPGIGSTVDGIGNALGGAKELFRSAADANSGATYAMVTWYGYRTPGTPQEGDFSVWSMDHAEAGATNLASFLDGVHASRALGPNPMPEHVVVLAHSYGSTTATEALKLTTYQVDAFVTYGSAGVKNGTTVGELHTDKMFSTLSSGDAVAPKGYGGLANDRVNPIGLEGVTEFSARTGEKKVNAHDMFTEGDSWSIWNLSEDIGYLSAGTSSLDKMGEIFAGEVG
;
A
#
# COMPACT_ATOMS: atom_id res chain seq x y z
N MET A 1 0.16 -13.67 -13.82
CA MET A 1 -0.01 -12.33 -14.43
C MET A 1 0.98 -11.41 -13.78
N VAL A 2 1.63 -10.59 -14.56
CA VAL A 2 2.61 -9.63 -14.05
C VAL A 2 1.86 -8.64 -13.17
N GLY A 3 2.21 -8.58 -11.91
CA GLY A 3 1.76 -7.56 -10.97
C GLY A 3 1.84 -6.19 -11.61
N GLY A 4 1.05 -5.23 -11.15
CA GLY A 4 1.03 -3.89 -11.74
C GLY A 4 2.44 -3.39 -11.86
N SER A 5 3.01 -3.55 -13.08
CA SER A 5 4.42 -3.23 -13.33
C SER A 5 4.66 -1.81 -12.87
N VAL A 6 5.64 -1.58 -12.01
CA VAL A 6 6.08 -0.24 -11.60
C VAL A 6 6.27 0.65 -12.83
N ALA A 7 6.63 0.04 -13.97
CA ALA A 7 6.74 0.70 -15.25
C ALA A 7 5.43 1.34 -15.75
N LEU A 8 4.26 0.89 -15.33
CA LEU A 8 2.95 1.47 -15.73
C LEU A 8 2.43 2.56 -14.80
N GLN A 9 3.04 2.77 -13.64
CA GLN A 9 2.55 3.75 -12.67
C GLN A 9 2.81 5.19 -13.12
N GLY A 10 1.88 6.08 -12.79
CA GLY A 10 1.97 7.53 -12.93
C GLY A 10 1.51 8.08 -14.29
N GLU A 11 0.94 9.28 -14.25
CA GLU A 11 0.50 10.06 -15.42
C GLU A 11 1.62 10.97 -15.94
N MET A 12 2.36 10.52 -16.94
CA MET A 12 3.52 11.23 -17.46
C MET A 12 3.15 12.56 -18.15
N GLY A 13 1.93 12.68 -18.63
CA GLY A 13 1.39 13.95 -19.15
C GLY A 13 1.40 15.07 -18.10
N SER A 14 0.95 14.75 -16.89
CA SER A 14 0.95 15.67 -15.75
C SER A 14 2.38 16.01 -15.30
N VAL A 15 3.29 15.04 -15.27
CA VAL A 15 4.71 15.28 -14.95
C VAL A 15 5.38 16.20 -15.96
N ALA A 16 5.14 15.97 -17.26
CA ALA A 16 5.66 16.83 -18.31
C ALA A 16 5.07 18.26 -18.23
N ALA A 17 3.78 18.39 -17.90
CA ALA A 17 3.15 19.69 -17.69
C ALA A 17 3.76 20.42 -16.49
N ALA A 18 3.96 19.72 -15.36
CA ALA A 18 4.64 20.27 -14.19
C ALA A 18 6.07 20.75 -14.53
N GLY A 19 6.81 19.95 -15.31
CA GLY A 19 8.15 20.33 -15.79
C GLY A 19 8.14 21.60 -16.63
N ARG A 20 7.19 21.74 -17.57
CA ARG A 20 7.02 22.97 -18.37
C ARG A 20 6.65 24.19 -17.50
N ASN A 21 5.73 24.01 -16.56
CA ASN A 21 5.34 25.07 -15.63
C ASN A 21 6.51 25.50 -14.74
N LEU A 22 7.32 24.55 -14.28
CA LEU A 22 8.51 24.85 -13.48
C LEU A 22 9.54 25.64 -14.29
N SER A 23 9.67 25.38 -15.58
CA SER A 23 10.58 26.09 -16.49
C SER A 23 10.08 27.51 -16.86
N SER A 24 8.79 27.84 -16.65
CA SER A 24 8.27 29.17 -16.88
C SER A 24 8.82 30.17 -15.85
N LEU A 25 9.37 31.26 -16.33
CA LEU A 25 9.99 32.31 -15.52
C LEU A 25 9.18 33.63 -15.51
N ASP A 26 7.95 33.63 -15.99
CA ASP A 26 7.19 34.88 -16.23
C ASP A 26 7.06 35.74 -14.97
N SER A 27 6.64 35.15 -13.85
CA SER A 27 6.52 35.84 -12.56
C SER A 27 7.86 36.31 -12.00
N LEU A 28 8.93 35.54 -12.17
CA LEU A 28 10.28 35.92 -11.75
C LEU A 28 10.82 37.05 -12.60
N ASN A 29 10.64 37.02 -13.93
CA ASN A 29 11.05 38.05 -14.85
C ASN A 29 10.28 39.38 -14.60
N GLN A 30 8.98 39.30 -14.29
CA GLN A 30 8.17 40.44 -13.92
C GLN A 30 8.66 41.07 -12.62
N ALA A 31 8.90 40.28 -11.57
CA ALA A 31 9.43 40.77 -10.30
C ALA A 31 10.81 41.45 -10.47
N MET A 32 11.69 40.82 -11.26
CA MET A 32 13.01 41.40 -11.59
C MET A 32 12.90 42.68 -12.42
N GLY A 33 11.91 42.78 -13.30
CA GLY A 33 11.59 44.00 -14.05
C GLY A 33 11.19 45.16 -13.12
N HIS A 34 10.31 44.88 -12.14
CA HIS A 34 9.93 45.87 -11.12
C HIS A 34 11.10 46.31 -10.25
N LEU A 35 11.94 45.37 -9.83
CA LEU A 35 13.14 45.65 -9.04
C LEU A 35 14.10 46.59 -9.81
N ARG A 36 14.40 46.28 -11.07
CA ARG A 36 15.27 47.10 -11.93
C ARG A 36 14.69 48.49 -12.19
N ALA A 37 13.39 48.58 -12.43
CA ALA A 37 12.72 49.86 -12.60
C ALA A 37 12.79 50.70 -11.33
N GLY A 38 12.55 50.10 -10.15
CA GLY A 38 12.69 50.76 -8.87
C GLY A 38 14.12 51.24 -8.60
N ILE A 39 15.14 50.42 -8.88
CA ILE A 39 16.57 50.80 -8.78
C ILE A 39 16.86 51.99 -9.69
N GLY A 40 16.38 51.97 -10.95
CA GLY A 40 16.55 53.06 -11.91
C GLY A 40 15.92 54.37 -11.44
N GLN A 41 14.72 54.33 -10.86
CA GLN A 41 14.05 55.52 -10.29
C GLN A 41 14.83 56.08 -9.09
N VAL A 42 15.33 55.22 -8.22
CA VAL A 42 16.15 55.62 -7.08
C VAL A 42 17.47 56.25 -7.53
N GLN A 43 18.13 55.70 -8.55
CA GLN A 43 19.36 56.28 -9.12
C GLN A 43 19.12 57.62 -9.79
N ALA A 44 17.97 57.83 -10.41
CA ALA A 44 17.60 59.09 -11.05
C ALA A 44 17.24 60.19 -10.03
N SER A 45 16.94 59.86 -8.78
CA SER A 45 16.49 60.82 -7.76
C SER A 45 17.60 61.50 -6.94
N GLY A 46 18.89 61.20 -7.17
CA GLY A 46 20.03 61.91 -6.59
C GLY A 46 21.20 61.03 -6.11
N GLU A 47 22.35 61.66 -5.83
CA GLU A 47 23.62 61.04 -5.45
C GLU A 47 23.84 60.89 -3.92
N ALA A 48 22.84 60.52 -3.16
CA ALA A 48 23.02 60.29 -1.74
C ALA A 48 23.78 58.96 -1.46
N LYS A 49 24.75 58.97 -0.55
CA LYS A 49 25.53 57.79 -0.14
C LYS A 49 24.65 56.60 0.25
N ALA A 50 23.46 56.86 0.81
CA ALA A 50 22.47 55.85 1.15
C ALA A 50 21.88 55.16 -0.10
N LEU A 51 21.70 55.85 -1.21
CA LEU A 51 21.22 55.33 -2.48
C LEU A 51 22.23 54.39 -3.12
N THR A 52 23.51 54.74 -3.09
CA THR A 52 24.60 53.87 -3.56
C THR A 52 24.66 52.55 -2.74
N GLN A 53 24.45 52.65 -1.44
CA GLN A 53 24.41 51.47 -0.54
C GLN A 53 23.18 50.60 -0.83
N LEU A 54 22.00 51.21 -1.09
CA LEU A 54 20.78 50.48 -1.46
C LEU A 54 20.94 49.73 -2.79
N VAL A 55 21.49 50.38 -3.82
CA VAL A 55 21.77 49.74 -5.12
C VAL A 55 22.76 48.59 -4.96
N ALA A 56 23.80 48.76 -4.15
CA ALA A 56 24.76 47.73 -3.88
C ALA A 56 24.13 46.52 -3.14
N ALA A 57 23.18 46.77 -2.25
CA ALA A 57 22.41 45.74 -1.55
C ALA A 57 21.44 44.96 -2.46
N CYS A 58 21.00 45.55 -3.58
CA CYS A 58 20.12 44.88 -4.54
C CYS A 58 20.85 43.94 -5.52
N ARG A 59 22.14 44.15 -5.76
CA ARG A 59 22.94 43.26 -6.67
C ARG A 59 22.91 41.78 -6.33
N PRO A 60 23.03 41.35 -5.06
CA PRO A 60 22.91 39.95 -4.71
C PRO A 60 21.56 39.32 -5.08
N ILE A 61 20.48 40.13 -5.09
CA ILE A 61 19.13 39.70 -5.47
C ILE A 61 19.06 39.30 -6.95
N GLU A 62 19.73 40.05 -7.83
CA GLU A 62 19.78 39.70 -9.25
C GLU A 62 20.55 38.38 -9.49
N SER A 63 21.68 38.19 -8.80
CA SER A 63 22.44 36.95 -8.87
C SER A 63 21.62 35.77 -8.37
N LEU A 64 20.90 35.95 -7.27
CA LEU A 64 19.99 34.94 -6.69
C LEU A 64 18.85 34.60 -7.67
N ALA A 65 18.22 35.61 -8.26
CA ALA A 65 17.15 35.37 -9.24
C ALA A 65 17.65 34.60 -10.47
N GLN A 66 18.86 34.85 -10.91
CA GLN A 66 19.49 34.10 -12.00
C GLN A 66 19.75 32.63 -11.63
N GLN A 67 20.23 32.38 -10.42
CA GLN A 67 20.46 31.00 -9.92
C GLN A 67 19.15 30.24 -9.77
N ILE A 68 18.10 30.89 -9.27
CA ILE A 68 16.75 30.30 -9.19
C ILE A 68 16.22 29.99 -10.59
N ALA A 69 16.38 30.91 -11.55
CA ALA A 69 15.97 30.70 -12.94
C ALA A 69 16.68 29.47 -13.55
N THR A 70 17.99 29.38 -13.39
CA THR A 70 18.79 28.25 -13.90
C THR A 70 18.35 26.94 -13.27
N ALA A 71 18.16 26.88 -11.95
CA ALA A 71 17.72 25.67 -11.26
C ALA A 71 16.30 25.25 -11.68
N ARG A 72 15.36 26.19 -11.84
CA ARG A 72 13.99 25.91 -12.30
C ARG A 72 13.96 25.36 -13.73
N ILE A 73 14.69 25.98 -14.65
CA ILE A 73 14.79 25.49 -16.04
C ILE A 73 15.41 24.10 -16.07
N GLY A 74 16.48 23.87 -15.29
CA GLY A 74 17.14 22.57 -15.20
C GLY A 74 16.23 21.48 -14.64
N ALA A 75 15.56 21.76 -13.52
CA ALA A 75 14.62 20.83 -12.91
C ALA A 75 13.42 20.55 -13.83
N GLY A 76 12.88 21.57 -14.47
CA GLY A 76 11.79 21.41 -15.44
C GLY A 76 12.18 20.55 -16.65
N SER A 77 13.40 20.73 -17.17
CA SER A 77 13.93 19.90 -18.25
C SER A 77 14.10 18.44 -17.83
N VAL A 78 14.57 18.17 -16.61
CA VAL A 78 14.69 16.82 -16.04
C VAL A 78 13.31 16.15 -15.98
N LEU A 79 12.27 16.84 -15.50
CA LEU A 79 10.92 16.28 -15.41
C LEU A 79 10.32 15.98 -16.79
N VAL A 80 10.54 16.84 -17.79
CA VAL A 80 10.06 16.61 -19.16
C VAL A 80 10.78 15.39 -19.78
N SER A 81 12.09 15.28 -19.60
CA SER A 81 12.87 14.15 -20.10
C SER A 81 12.46 12.85 -19.43
N TYR A 82 12.31 12.86 -18.12
CA TYR A 82 11.81 11.74 -17.33
C TYR A 82 10.43 11.27 -17.80
N ALA A 83 9.48 12.22 -17.98
CA ALA A 83 8.14 11.88 -18.45
C ALA A 83 8.16 11.21 -19.83
N SER A 84 9.03 11.67 -20.74
CA SER A 84 9.19 11.07 -22.06
C SER A 84 9.78 9.65 -21.99
N GLU A 85 10.80 9.44 -21.16
CA GLU A 85 11.43 8.14 -20.97
C GLU A 85 10.45 7.13 -20.38
N VAL A 86 9.74 7.52 -19.32
CA VAL A 86 8.76 6.66 -18.66
C VAL A 86 7.56 6.36 -19.57
N SER A 87 7.09 7.31 -20.36
CA SER A 87 6.02 7.05 -21.36
C SER A 87 6.44 5.96 -22.35
N ALA A 88 7.68 5.97 -22.82
CA ALA A 88 8.19 4.94 -23.72
C ALA A 88 8.23 3.55 -23.05
N ILE A 89 8.63 3.48 -21.77
CA ILE A 89 8.61 2.25 -20.98
C ILE A 89 7.17 1.75 -20.81
N GLN A 90 6.23 2.62 -20.48
CA GLN A 90 4.81 2.27 -20.34
C GLN A 90 4.20 1.72 -21.65
N ASP A 91 4.59 2.30 -22.80
CA ASP A 91 4.15 1.79 -24.11
C ASP A 91 4.68 0.39 -24.39
N GLU A 92 5.94 0.12 -24.03
CA GLU A 92 6.54 -1.21 -24.18
C GLU A 92 5.88 -2.24 -23.27
N VAL A 93 5.62 -1.90 -22.00
CA VAL A 93 4.89 -2.79 -21.08
C VAL A 93 3.49 -3.11 -21.60
N ARG A 94 2.76 -2.13 -22.13
CA ARG A 94 1.43 -2.39 -22.75
C ARG A 94 1.54 -3.38 -23.91
N ARG A 95 2.55 -3.25 -24.77
CA ARG A 95 2.81 -4.18 -25.90
C ARG A 95 3.15 -5.59 -25.41
N LEU A 96 4.02 -5.70 -24.41
CA LEU A 96 4.42 -6.97 -23.83
C LEU A 96 3.26 -7.68 -23.13
N LYS A 97 2.44 -6.97 -22.37
CA LYS A 97 1.24 -7.52 -21.75
C LYS A 97 0.24 -8.07 -22.78
N ALA A 98 0.00 -7.35 -23.86
CA ALA A 98 -0.86 -7.82 -24.94
C ALA A 98 -0.30 -9.11 -25.59
N ARG A 99 1.02 -9.17 -25.79
CA ARG A 99 1.69 -10.39 -26.31
C ARG A 99 1.57 -11.54 -25.31
N LYS A 100 1.72 -11.28 -24.00
CA LYS A 100 1.58 -12.30 -22.95
C LYS A 100 0.19 -12.94 -22.99
N ILE A 101 -0.87 -12.12 -22.98
CA ILE A 101 -2.27 -12.60 -23.07
C ILE A 101 -2.47 -13.49 -24.32
N ALA A 102 -1.94 -13.07 -25.47
CA ALA A 102 -2.09 -13.86 -26.69
C ALA A 102 -1.31 -15.19 -26.63
N ALA A 103 -0.13 -15.21 -26.02
CA ALA A 103 0.66 -16.43 -25.84
C ALA A 103 0.00 -17.40 -24.84
N GLU A 104 -0.55 -16.89 -23.74
CA GLU A 104 -1.30 -17.67 -22.74
C GLU A 104 -2.56 -18.29 -23.38
N SER A 105 -3.33 -17.53 -24.14
CA SER A 105 -4.51 -18.04 -24.86
C SER A 105 -4.13 -19.15 -25.84
N ARG A 106 -3.05 -18.99 -26.63
CA ARG A 106 -2.54 -20.05 -27.50
C ARG A 106 -2.15 -21.30 -26.72
N ARG A 107 -1.43 -21.14 -25.60
CA ARG A 107 -1.05 -22.25 -24.74
C ARG A 107 -2.28 -23.01 -24.22
N GLN A 108 -3.28 -22.30 -23.71
CA GLN A 108 -4.52 -22.90 -23.19
C GLN A 108 -5.26 -23.68 -24.28
N THR A 109 -5.38 -23.14 -25.48
CA THR A 109 -6.02 -23.83 -26.62
C THR A 109 -5.29 -25.13 -26.96
N VAL A 110 -3.94 -25.11 -26.96
CA VAL A 110 -3.15 -26.30 -27.25
C VAL A 110 -3.26 -27.32 -26.11
N MET A 111 -3.28 -26.90 -24.85
CA MET A 111 -3.50 -27.78 -23.69
C MET A 111 -4.89 -28.45 -23.74
N ALA A 112 -5.93 -27.71 -24.07
CA ALA A 112 -7.27 -28.26 -24.25
C ALA A 112 -7.31 -29.30 -25.38
N SER A 113 -6.61 -29.04 -26.49
CA SER A 113 -6.48 -29.99 -27.58
C SER A 113 -5.71 -31.27 -27.18
N LEU A 114 -4.65 -31.12 -26.38
CA LEU A 114 -3.88 -32.25 -25.86
C LEU A 114 -4.71 -33.14 -24.92
N ALA A 115 -5.56 -32.55 -24.10
CA ALA A 115 -6.45 -33.30 -23.20
C ALA A 115 -7.49 -34.17 -23.92
N GLN A 116 -7.77 -33.88 -25.19
CA GLN A 116 -8.73 -34.63 -26.02
C GLN A 116 -8.06 -35.74 -26.86
N VAL A 117 -6.73 -35.85 -26.84
CA VAL A 117 -6.01 -36.83 -27.64
C VAL A 117 -6.11 -38.23 -27.01
N ASN A 118 -6.56 -39.21 -27.78
CA ASN A 118 -6.58 -40.62 -27.36
C ASN A 118 -5.15 -41.21 -27.47
N GLN A 119 -4.49 -41.38 -26.34
CA GLN A 119 -3.12 -41.92 -26.26
C GLN A 119 -3.04 -43.45 -26.48
N GLY A 120 -4.18 -44.13 -26.62
CA GLY A 120 -4.21 -45.56 -26.97
C GLY A 120 -3.99 -45.83 -28.47
N ASP A 121 -3.97 -44.80 -29.32
CA ASP A 121 -3.76 -44.89 -30.77
C ASP A 121 -2.33 -44.37 -31.11
N PRO A 122 -1.58 -45.09 -32.00
CA PRO A 122 -0.26 -44.64 -32.47
C PRO A 122 -0.26 -43.22 -33.10
N ASP A 123 -1.32 -42.86 -33.81
CA ASP A 123 -1.49 -41.51 -34.34
C ASP A 123 -1.75 -40.49 -33.23
N GLY A 124 -2.47 -40.86 -32.19
CA GLY A 124 -2.68 -40.04 -30.99
C GLY A 124 -1.39 -39.76 -30.24
N VAL A 125 -0.48 -40.72 -30.09
CA VAL A 125 0.85 -40.50 -29.47
C VAL A 125 1.65 -39.47 -30.26
N THR A 126 1.63 -39.56 -31.58
CA THR A 126 2.35 -38.60 -32.45
C THR A 126 1.75 -37.21 -32.36
N GLN A 127 0.42 -37.09 -32.31
CA GLN A 127 -0.28 -35.82 -32.12
C GLN A 127 0.00 -35.22 -30.73
N ALA A 128 -0.04 -36.02 -29.67
CA ALA A 128 0.30 -35.58 -28.31
C ALA A 128 1.73 -34.99 -28.23
N ARG A 129 2.71 -35.65 -28.88
CA ARG A 129 4.09 -35.15 -28.93
C ARG A 129 4.21 -33.79 -29.64
N ARG A 130 3.48 -33.61 -30.77
CA ARG A 130 3.45 -32.31 -31.48
C ARG A 130 2.80 -31.21 -30.64
N LEU A 131 1.70 -31.52 -29.94
CA LEU A 131 1.03 -30.55 -29.09
C LEU A 131 1.89 -30.20 -27.86
N SER A 132 2.57 -31.19 -27.25
CA SER A 132 3.54 -30.94 -26.16
C SER A 132 4.68 -30.03 -26.60
N GLY A 133 5.20 -30.22 -27.82
CA GLY A 133 6.20 -29.30 -28.39
C GLY A 133 5.69 -27.86 -28.47
N ARG A 134 4.45 -27.67 -28.97
CA ARG A 134 3.82 -26.33 -29.06
C ARG A 134 3.57 -25.70 -27.68
N ILE A 135 3.29 -26.50 -26.65
CA ILE A 135 3.22 -26.01 -25.25
C ILE A 135 4.60 -25.53 -24.79
N GLY A 136 5.65 -26.31 -25.11
CA GLY A 136 7.03 -25.92 -24.83
C GLY A 136 7.43 -24.58 -25.49
N ASP A 137 7.09 -24.41 -26.77
CA ASP A 137 7.34 -23.15 -27.49
C ASP A 137 6.59 -21.97 -26.85
N ALA A 138 5.32 -22.17 -26.47
CA ALA A 138 4.53 -21.13 -25.82
C ALA A 138 5.09 -20.77 -24.43
N ASN A 139 5.53 -21.74 -23.64
CA ASN A 139 6.17 -21.49 -22.36
C ASN A 139 7.48 -20.72 -22.51
N PHE A 140 8.28 -21.06 -23.50
CA PHE A 140 9.51 -20.31 -23.81
C PHE A 140 9.21 -18.86 -24.20
N GLU A 141 8.18 -18.64 -25.05
CA GLU A 141 7.75 -17.27 -25.39
C GLU A 141 7.30 -16.49 -24.17
N LEU A 142 6.52 -17.10 -23.26
CA LEU A 142 6.08 -16.49 -22.00
C LEU A 142 7.26 -16.11 -21.12
N GLN A 143 8.24 -16.99 -20.96
CA GLN A 143 9.45 -16.69 -20.19
C GLN A 143 10.25 -15.52 -20.78
N GLN A 144 10.35 -15.41 -22.12
CA GLN A 144 11.00 -14.27 -22.77
C GLN A 144 10.24 -12.95 -22.51
N ILE A 145 8.90 -13.01 -22.54
CA ILE A 145 8.06 -11.84 -22.26
C ILE A 145 8.22 -11.41 -20.78
N ASP A 146 8.24 -12.36 -19.85
CA ASP A 146 8.42 -12.06 -18.42
C ASP A 146 9.79 -11.43 -18.14
N GLY A 147 10.84 -11.95 -18.76
CA GLY A 147 12.16 -11.33 -18.70
C GLY A 147 12.19 -9.90 -19.25
N ALA A 148 11.47 -9.64 -20.34
CA ALA A 148 11.37 -8.30 -20.91
C ALA A 148 10.55 -7.35 -20.01
N LEU A 149 9.50 -7.83 -19.37
CA LEU A 149 8.73 -7.05 -18.40
C LEU A 149 9.56 -6.70 -17.16
N ALA A 150 10.33 -7.63 -16.63
CA ALA A 150 11.26 -7.36 -15.53
C ALA A 150 12.33 -6.32 -15.92
N ALA A 151 12.83 -6.37 -17.16
CA ALA A 151 13.74 -5.35 -17.67
C ALA A 151 13.09 -3.96 -17.77
N CYS A 152 11.81 -3.88 -18.13
CA CYS A 152 11.05 -2.62 -18.11
C CYS A 152 10.91 -2.06 -16.69
N ASP A 153 10.64 -2.89 -15.69
CA ASP A 153 10.57 -2.45 -14.29
C ASP A 153 11.94 -1.96 -13.80
N GLN A 154 13.01 -2.64 -14.14
CA GLN A 154 14.36 -2.19 -13.81
C GLN A 154 14.70 -0.85 -14.49
N ALA A 155 14.34 -0.69 -15.78
CA ALA A 155 14.53 0.55 -16.51
C ALA A 155 13.75 1.71 -15.85
N ARG A 156 12.51 1.44 -15.40
CA ARG A 156 11.70 2.42 -14.70
C ARG A 156 12.33 2.87 -13.38
N ARG A 157 12.76 1.95 -12.53
CA ARG A 157 13.44 2.28 -11.26
C ARG A 157 14.73 3.08 -11.50
N ALA A 158 15.47 2.74 -12.56
CA ALA A 158 16.65 3.50 -12.94
C ALA A 158 16.30 4.94 -13.38
N ALA A 159 15.21 5.12 -14.13
CA ALA A 159 14.73 6.44 -14.53
C ALA A 159 14.29 7.27 -13.30
N ASP A 160 13.54 6.66 -12.36
CA ASP A 160 13.12 7.28 -11.12
C ASP A 160 14.31 7.76 -10.29
N THR A 161 15.31 6.90 -10.11
CA THR A 161 16.54 7.22 -9.37
C THR A 161 17.34 8.36 -10.04
N ARG A 162 17.48 8.33 -11.38
CA ARG A 162 18.16 9.42 -12.09
C ARG A 162 17.42 10.74 -11.94
N CYS A 163 16.10 10.73 -12.08
CA CYS A 163 15.27 11.91 -11.91
C CYS A 163 15.41 12.47 -10.49
N ALA A 164 15.24 11.64 -9.46
CA ALA A 164 15.38 12.03 -8.06
C ALA A 164 16.77 12.64 -7.76
N ASN A 165 17.84 11.98 -8.19
CA ASN A 165 19.20 12.46 -7.97
C ASN A 165 19.43 13.81 -8.66
N SER A 166 18.92 14.00 -9.88
CA SER A 166 19.04 15.24 -10.61
C SER A 166 18.26 16.36 -9.93
N LEU A 167 17.04 16.10 -9.46
CA LEU A 167 16.22 17.09 -8.73
C LEU A 167 16.87 17.46 -7.40
N ASN A 168 17.41 16.48 -6.65
CA ASN A 168 18.12 16.72 -5.40
C ASN A 168 19.35 17.61 -5.60
N SER A 169 20.05 17.49 -6.72
CA SER A 169 21.20 18.37 -7.01
C SER A 169 20.79 19.83 -7.20
N PHE A 170 19.62 20.09 -7.80
CA PHE A 170 19.08 21.45 -7.89
C PHE A 170 18.62 21.99 -6.54
N THR A 171 18.01 21.15 -5.71
CA THR A 171 17.61 21.52 -4.35
C THR A 171 18.83 21.86 -3.49
N ALA A 172 19.89 21.06 -3.55
CA ALA A 172 21.15 21.32 -2.86
C ALA A 172 21.80 22.64 -3.36
N SER A 173 21.78 22.89 -4.66
CA SER A 173 22.30 24.15 -5.24
C SER A 173 21.51 25.37 -4.75
N LEU A 174 20.18 25.27 -4.64
CA LEU A 174 19.34 26.35 -4.11
C LEU A 174 19.53 26.54 -2.59
N ALA A 175 19.71 25.45 -1.83
CA ALA A 175 19.97 25.52 -0.39
C ALA A 175 21.33 26.16 -0.06
N ALA A 176 22.31 26.00 -0.94
CA ALA A 176 23.64 26.61 -0.78
C ALA A 176 23.64 28.13 -1.06
N VAL A 177 22.55 28.67 -1.64
CA VAL A 177 22.41 30.10 -1.90
C VAL A 177 22.05 30.81 -0.59
N SER A 178 23.05 31.29 0.12
CA SER A 178 22.88 32.18 1.26
C SER A 178 23.02 33.63 0.80
N VAL A 179 22.04 34.46 1.14
CA VAL A 179 22.19 35.92 1.02
C VAL A 179 23.16 36.36 2.09
N GLY A 180 24.41 36.55 1.72
CA GLY A 180 25.42 37.09 2.62
C GLY A 180 25.10 38.57 2.93
N ALA A 181 24.37 38.79 4.05
CA ALA A 181 24.39 40.10 4.68
C ALA A 181 25.73 40.23 5.40
N GLY A 182 26.59 41.10 4.98
CA GLY A 182 27.83 41.42 5.68
C GLY A 182 27.53 41.91 7.10
N GLY A 183 27.95 41.12 8.07
CA GLY A 183 27.76 41.40 9.49
C GLY A 183 27.34 40.16 10.24
N ARG A 184 28.02 39.84 11.34
CA ARG A 184 27.82 38.71 12.24
C ARG A 184 26.34 38.42 12.54
N GLY A 185 25.70 37.60 11.72
CA GLY A 185 24.32 37.17 11.88
C GLY A 185 24.11 35.84 11.17
N GLN A 186 23.37 34.91 11.78
CA GLN A 186 23.02 33.62 11.24
C GLN A 186 22.41 33.79 9.85
N GLY A 187 22.95 33.09 8.83
CA GLY A 187 22.46 33.11 7.47
C GLY A 187 20.99 32.66 7.43
N VAL A 188 20.12 33.54 6.94
CA VAL A 188 18.69 33.18 6.71
C VAL A 188 18.63 32.32 5.47
N SER A 189 18.13 31.09 5.57
CA SER A 189 17.98 30.22 4.43
C SER A 189 16.93 30.76 3.45
N LEU A 190 17.08 30.46 2.16
CA LEU A 190 16.09 30.84 1.14
C LEU A 190 14.68 30.32 1.52
N ALA A 191 14.61 29.13 2.13
CA ALA A 191 13.36 28.58 2.65
C ALA A 191 12.74 29.50 3.72
N SER A 192 13.55 30.04 4.65
CA SER A 192 13.09 30.98 5.68
C SER A 192 12.65 32.32 5.08
N LEU A 193 13.36 32.81 4.06
CA LEU A 193 12.97 34.07 3.36
C LEU A 193 11.70 33.89 2.53
N LEU A 194 11.50 32.73 1.90
CA LEU A 194 10.26 32.43 1.17
C LEU A 194 9.06 32.26 2.11
N THR A 195 9.29 31.74 3.32
CA THR A 195 8.27 31.64 4.37
C THR A 195 7.90 33.01 4.95
N VAL A 196 8.87 33.92 5.11
CA VAL A 196 8.64 35.29 5.61
C VAL A 196 8.09 36.21 4.53
N ALA A 197 8.49 36.04 3.26
CA ALA A 197 8.01 36.86 2.13
C ALA A 197 6.61 36.49 1.65
N LYS A 198 6.18 35.25 1.84
CA LYS A 198 4.79 34.84 1.79
C LYS A 198 4.28 34.85 3.21
N GLY A 199 3.46 35.80 3.58
CA GLY A 199 2.57 35.65 4.73
C GLY A 199 1.63 34.47 4.46
N THR A 200 2.16 33.23 4.41
CA THR A 200 1.37 32.02 4.23
C THR A 200 0.49 31.89 5.46
N THR A 201 -0.80 31.97 5.25
CA THR A 201 -1.77 31.67 6.31
C THR A 201 -1.55 30.23 6.78
N ARG A 202 -1.90 29.92 8.04
CA ARG A 202 -1.89 28.53 8.55
C ARG A 202 -2.57 27.59 7.56
N GLN A 203 -3.65 28.06 6.91
CA GLN A 203 -4.41 27.31 5.94
C GLN A 203 -3.61 26.96 4.67
N GLU A 204 -2.88 27.92 4.12
CA GLU A 204 -2.03 27.66 2.93
C GLU A 204 -0.90 26.68 3.24
N THR A 205 -0.35 26.71 4.46
CA THR A 205 0.63 25.73 4.93
C THR A 205 0.02 24.34 5.01
N ILE A 206 -1.16 24.20 5.60
CA ILE A 206 -1.91 22.95 5.67
C ILE A 206 -2.18 22.41 4.27
N ASP A 207 -2.73 23.24 3.37
CA ASP A 207 -3.08 22.83 2.00
C ASP A 207 -1.84 22.39 1.20
N ALA A 208 -0.69 23.04 1.40
CA ALA A 208 0.58 22.66 0.77
C ALA A 208 1.07 21.29 1.26
N VAL A 209 1.06 21.05 2.57
CA VAL A 209 1.45 19.76 3.15
C VAL A 209 0.49 18.65 2.70
N ILE A 210 -0.81 18.88 2.73
CA ILE A 210 -1.81 17.91 2.22
C ILE A 210 -1.57 17.61 0.75
N ALA A 211 -1.32 18.63 -0.06
CA ALA A 211 -1.01 18.42 -1.48
C ALA A 211 0.22 17.52 -1.66
N GLU A 212 1.24 17.66 -0.81
CA GLU A 212 2.49 16.91 -0.88
C GLU A 212 2.32 15.47 -0.39
N ILE A 213 1.71 15.24 0.78
CA ILE A 213 1.50 13.89 1.33
C ILE A 213 0.54 13.04 0.49
N THR A 214 -0.33 13.67 -0.29
CA THR A 214 -1.28 12.96 -1.17
C THR A 214 -0.75 12.68 -2.57
N THR A 215 0.53 12.96 -2.84
CA THR A 215 1.16 12.62 -4.14
C THR A 215 1.46 11.14 -4.30
N GLY A 216 1.52 10.38 -3.20
CA GLY A 216 1.96 8.99 -3.18
C GLY A 216 3.47 8.81 -3.43
N SER A 217 4.26 9.89 -3.34
CA SER A 217 5.71 9.86 -3.60
C SER A 217 6.55 9.82 -2.32
N LEU A 218 5.94 10.10 -1.16
CA LEU A 218 6.60 10.14 0.13
C LEU A 218 6.53 8.76 0.81
N SER A 219 7.57 8.42 1.55
CA SER A 219 7.53 7.28 2.46
C SER A 219 6.57 7.55 3.64
N PRO A 220 6.04 6.51 4.29
CA PRO A 220 5.20 6.67 5.48
C PRO A 220 5.85 7.53 6.58
N ASP A 221 7.15 7.39 6.76
CA ASP A 221 7.95 8.20 7.68
C ASP A 221 7.94 9.70 7.34
N GLU A 222 8.06 10.03 6.05
CA GLU A 222 8.01 11.41 5.58
C GLU A 222 6.61 12.00 5.73
N VAL A 223 5.57 11.20 5.43
CA VAL A 223 4.18 11.57 5.66
C VAL A 223 3.93 11.87 7.13
N ALA A 224 4.32 10.98 8.03
CA ALA A 224 4.13 11.14 9.47
C ALA A 224 4.83 12.41 9.99
N LYS A 225 6.09 12.67 9.59
CA LYS A 225 6.83 13.87 9.95
C LYS A 225 6.16 15.15 9.47
N LYS A 226 5.69 15.18 8.23
CA LYS A 226 4.99 16.34 7.66
C LYS A 226 3.65 16.58 8.34
N TRP A 227 2.88 15.52 8.57
CA TRP A 227 1.62 15.61 9.29
C TRP A 227 1.82 16.11 10.72
N ALA A 228 2.73 15.53 11.48
CA ALA A 228 3.03 15.94 12.86
C ALA A 228 3.45 17.42 12.96
N SER A 229 4.13 17.95 11.93
CA SER A 229 4.55 19.36 11.89
C SER A 229 3.37 20.34 11.84
N LEU A 230 2.21 19.91 11.41
CA LEU A 230 0.99 20.73 11.32
C LEU A 230 0.29 20.93 12.67
N GLN A 231 0.54 20.02 13.64
CA GLN A 231 -0.08 20.03 14.97
C GLN A 231 -1.61 20.22 14.90
N LEU A 232 -2.26 19.44 14.02
CA LEU A 232 -3.72 19.48 13.85
C LEU A 232 -4.42 18.72 14.96
N VAL A 233 -5.61 19.22 15.34
CA VAL A 233 -6.55 18.56 16.24
C VAL A 233 -7.78 18.08 15.45
N GLU A 234 -8.65 17.30 16.07
CA GLU A 234 -9.86 16.75 15.42
C GLU A 234 -10.69 17.80 14.68
N GLN A 235 -10.91 18.98 15.27
CA GLN A 235 -11.66 20.06 14.62
C GLN A 235 -10.97 20.56 13.35
N ASP A 236 -9.64 20.68 13.33
CA ASP A 236 -8.91 21.08 12.14
C ASP A 236 -9.09 20.04 11.01
N VAL A 237 -9.09 18.73 11.36
CA VAL A 237 -9.30 17.63 10.40
C VAL A 237 -10.74 17.64 9.89
N ASP A 238 -11.73 17.85 10.76
CA ASP A 238 -13.14 17.97 10.38
C ASP A 238 -13.35 19.09 9.35
N ASP A 239 -12.71 20.25 9.56
CA ASP A 239 -12.72 21.37 8.62
C ASP A 239 -12.03 21.04 7.26
N LEU A 240 -11.17 20.01 7.23
CA LEU A 240 -10.50 19.54 6.02
C LEU A 240 -11.34 18.56 5.19
N LEU A 241 -12.24 17.77 5.81
CA LEU A 241 -13.00 16.70 5.15
C LEU A 241 -13.68 17.15 3.85
N PRO A 242 -14.39 18.30 3.79
CA PRO A 242 -15.07 18.72 2.56
C PRO A 242 -14.11 18.96 1.38
N ARG A 243 -12.83 19.22 1.65
CA ARG A 243 -11.81 19.60 0.66
C ARG A 243 -10.89 18.45 0.27
N THR A 244 -10.65 17.53 1.19
CA THR A 244 -9.70 16.42 0.99
C THR A 244 -10.36 15.16 0.48
N LYS A 245 -11.60 14.87 0.90
CA LYS A 245 -12.39 13.69 0.49
C LYS A 245 -11.53 12.42 0.52
N PHE A 246 -11.43 11.69 -0.61
CA PHE A 246 -10.65 10.45 -0.71
C PHE A 246 -9.12 10.62 -0.61
N ARG A 247 -8.62 11.85 -0.71
CA ARG A 247 -7.17 12.07 -0.87
C ARG A 247 -6.34 11.61 0.33
N LEU A 248 -6.90 11.66 1.54
CA LEU A 248 -6.23 11.27 2.78
C LEU A 248 -6.59 9.85 3.22
N ALA A 249 -7.68 9.26 2.74
CA ALA A 249 -8.22 8.00 3.23
C ALA A 249 -7.36 6.74 2.96
N GLY A 250 -6.29 6.86 2.19
CA GLY A 250 -5.36 5.75 1.89
C GLY A 250 -3.90 6.18 2.04
N VAL A 251 -3.61 7.16 2.88
CA VAL A 251 -2.26 7.70 3.07
C VAL A 251 -1.62 7.09 4.31
N ASP A 252 -0.72 6.13 4.14
CA ASP A 252 0.04 5.53 5.22
C ASP A 252 0.96 6.56 5.91
N GLY A 253 1.10 6.44 7.24
CA GLY A 253 1.86 7.39 8.06
C GLY A 253 1.00 8.47 8.72
N LEU A 254 -0.29 8.55 8.39
CA LEU A 254 -1.24 9.35 9.16
C LEU A 254 -1.63 8.63 10.47
N PRO A 255 -1.91 9.37 11.56
CA PRO A 255 -2.45 8.78 12.78
C PRO A 255 -3.77 8.03 12.53
N GLY A 256 -4.01 6.97 13.29
CA GLY A 256 -5.21 6.14 13.15
C GLY A 256 -6.51 6.92 13.34
N TRP A 257 -6.54 7.88 14.26
CA TRP A 257 -7.70 8.74 14.46
C TRP A 257 -8.00 9.62 13.24
N VAL A 258 -6.97 10.09 12.52
CA VAL A 258 -7.13 10.85 11.27
C VAL A 258 -7.65 9.94 10.16
N LEU A 259 -7.03 8.76 9.99
CA LEU A 259 -7.48 7.77 9.00
C LEU A 259 -8.94 7.37 9.24
N ASP A 260 -9.34 7.20 10.51
CA ASP A 260 -10.71 6.88 10.89
C ASP A 260 -11.69 7.97 10.44
N MET A 261 -11.40 9.24 10.74
CA MET A 261 -12.25 10.37 10.34
C MET A 261 -12.37 10.48 8.82
N VAL A 262 -11.24 10.52 8.12
CA VAL A 262 -11.24 10.74 6.67
C VAL A 262 -11.78 9.56 5.88
N SER A 263 -11.57 8.32 6.36
CA SER A 263 -12.07 7.12 5.68
C SER A 263 -13.57 6.93 5.83
N GLN A 264 -14.12 7.23 7.00
CA GLN A 264 -15.57 7.20 7.21
C GLN A 264 -16.29 8.29 6.41
N ASP A 265 -15.77 9.54 6.39
CA ASP A 265 -16.31 10.59 5.54
C ASP A 265 -16.25 10.21 4.05
N ALA A 266 -15.12 9.66 3.60
CA ALA A 266 -14.95 9.17 2.24
C ALA A 266 -15.95 8.05 1.88
N LEU A 267 -16.21 7.11 2.81
CA LEU A 267 -17.18 6.03 2.60
C LEU A 267 -18.60 6.59 2.43
N VAL A 268 -19.02 7.48 3.32
CA VAL A 268 -20.34 8.14 3.23
C VAL A 268 -20.47 8.90 1.91
N TYR A 269 -19.46 9.72 1.59
CA TYR A 269 -19.46 10.46 0.33
C TYR A 269 -19.52 9.55 -0.90
N ALA A 270 -18.79 8.41 -0.86
CA ALA A 270 -18.76 7.46 -1.97
C ALA A 270 -20.12 6.77 -2.20
N ILE A 271 -20.82 6.45 -1.12
CA ILE A 271 -22.18 5.87 -1.18
C ILE A 271 -23.18 6.88 -1.76
N ASP A 272 -23.08 8.14 -1.34
CA ASP A 272 -23.98 9.20 -1.79
C ASP A 272 -23.67 9.69 -3.21
N ASN A 273 -22.42 9.57 -3.67
CA ASN A 273 -21.95 10.03 -4.97
C ASN A 273 -21.19 8.95 -5.75
N PRO A 274 -21.78 7.75 -5.98
CA PRO A 274 -21.02 6.58 -6.46
C PRO A 274 -20.33 6.80 -7.79
N GLY A 275 -20.95 7.50 -8.73
CA GLY A 275 -20.36 7.77 -10.04
C GLY A 275 -19.15 8.70 -10.00
N LYS A 276 -19.09 9.65 -9.04
CA LYS A 276 -17.93 10.51 -8.83
C LYS A 276 -16.83 9.74 -8.09
N ALA A 277 -17.20 9.03 -7.03
CA ALA A 277 -16.29 8.22 -6.24
C ALA A 277 -15.60 7.14 -7.08
N TYR A 278 -16.35 6.41 -7.88
CA TYR A 278 -15.85 5.40 -8.81
C TYR A 278 -14.73 5.94 -9.73
N LYS A 279 -14.94 7.13 -10.28
CA LYS A 279 -13.94 7.79 -11.14
C LYS A 279 -12.73 8.30 -10.34
N TRP A 280 -12.98 8.95 -9.20
CA TRP A 280 -11.92 9.56 -8.40
C TRP A 280 -11.01 8.54 -7.73
N MET A 281 -11.58 7.40 -7.31
CA MET A 281 -10.83 6.28 -6.76
C MET A 281 -10.15 5.42 -7.82
N GLY A 282 -10.25 5.78 -9.12
CA GLY A 282 -9.51 5.13 -10.20
C GLY A 282 -10.10 3.80 -10.68
N PHE A 283 -11.39 3.55 -10.44
CA PHE A 283 -12.06 2.31 -10.91
C PHE A 283 -12.47 2.36 -12.39
N SER A 284 -12.35 3.50 -13.07
CA SER A 284 -12.69 3.61 -14.50
C SER A 284 -11.81 2.67 -15.33
N GLY A 285 -12.44 1.69 -15.99
CA GLY A 285 -11.73 0.68 -16.78
C GLY A 285 -11.28 -0.57 -16.00
N SER A 286 -11.65 -0.68 -14.70
CA SER A 286 -11.49 -1.93 -13.95
C SER A 286 -12.61 -2.93 -14.28
N ASP A 287 -12.42 -4.18 -13.84
CA ASP A 287 -13.43 -5.25 -13.99
C ASP A 287 -14.64 -5.04 -13.04
N LEU A 288 -14.48 -4.24 -11.97
CA LEU A 288 -15.55 -3.93 -11.04
C LEU A 288 -16.52 -2.94 -11.68
N SER A 289 -17.78 -3.32 -11.84
CA SER A 289 -18.82 -2.42 -12.33
C SER A 289 -19.18 -1.33 -11.32
N GLN A 290 -19.71 -0.19 -11.77
CA GLN A 290 -20.13 0.89 -10.86
C GLN A 290 -21.27 0.43 -9.92
N ASP A 291 -22.15 -0.46 -10.35
CA ASP A 291 -23.23 -1.01 -9.52
C ASP A 291 -22.67 -1.95 -8.45
N ASP A 292 -21.71 -2.82 -8.80
CA ASP A 292 -21.04 -3.69 -7.81
C ASP A 292 -20.16 -2.89 -6.87
N PHE A 293 -19.48 -1.84 -7.35
CA PHE A 293 -18.76 -0.90 -6.51
C PHE A 293 -19.66 -0.30 -5.42
N LEU A 294 -20.83 0.24 -5.79
CA LEU A 294 -21.79 0.78 -4.81
C LEU A 294 -22.31 -0.30 -3.86
N LYS A 295 -22.58 -1.51 -4.37
CA LYS A 295 -23.02 -2.64 -3.55
C LYS A 295 -21.96 -3.02 -2.51
N GLN A 296 -20.70 -3.09 -2.92
CA GLN A 296 -19.58 -3.39 -2.03
C GLN A 296 -19.39 -2.30 -0.96
N LEU A 297 -19.48 -1.01 -1.31
CA LEU A 297 -19.42 0.07 -0.34
C LEU A 297 -20.55 0.00 0.71
N LYS A 298 -21.76 -0.32 0.29
CA LYS A 298 -22.91 -0.50 1.23
C LYS A 298 -22.70 -1.68 2.17
N LYS A 299 -22.10 -2.77 1.70
CA LYS A 299 -21.74 -3.91 2.55
C LYS A 299 -20.64 -3.55 3.54
N LEU A 300 -19.64 -2.78 3.09
CA LEU A 300 -18.59 -2.26 3.96
C LEU A 300 -19.16 -1.37 5.07
N ASP A 301 -20.05 -0.45 4.73
CA ASP A 301 -20.74 0.41 5.70
C ASP A 301 -21.56 -0.40 6.71
N ALA A 302 -22.31 -1.41 6.23
CA ALA A 302 -23.06 -2.31 7.11
C ALA A 302 -22.14 -3.12 8.03
N ALA A 303 -21.02 -3.64 7.52
CA ALA A 303 -20.05 -4.38 8.31
C ALA A 303 -19.36 -3.50 9.36
N LEU A 304 -19.03 -2.25 9.02
CA LEU A 304 -18.47 -1.28 9.96
C LEU A 304 -19.47 -0.94 11.10
N LYS A 305 -20.73 -0.75 10.76
CA LYS A 305 -21.80 -0.52 11.76
C LYS A 305 -21.98 -1.73 12.68
N GLN A 306 -21.96 -2.94 12.11
CA GLN A 306 -22.04 -4.19 12.89
C GLN A 306 -20.82 -4.32 13.82
N ALA A 307 -19.61 -4.06 13.32
CA ALA A 307 -18.39 -4.09 14.13
C ALA A 307 -18.47 -3.13 15.33
N LYS A 308 -19.01 -1.91 15.13
CA LYS A 308 -19.24 -0.96 16.21
C LYS A 308 -20.21 -1.50 17.26
N THR A 309 -21.28 -2.18 16.84
CA THR A 309 -22.22 -2.84 17.76
C THR A 309 -21.54 -4.01 18.49
N ASP A 310 -20.80 -4.85 17.77
CA ASP A 310 -20.11 -6.00 18.33
C ASP A 310 -19.05 -5.59 19.37
N SER A 311 -18.38 -4.46 19.16
CA SER A 311 -17.35 -3.95 20.06
C SER A 311 -17.89 -3.59 21.46
N GLU A 312 -19.17 -3.27 21.58
CA GLU A 312 -19.83 -3.00 22.88
C GLU A 312 -19.82 -4.25 23.80
N PHE A 313 -19.71 -5.44 23.21
CA PHE A 313 -19.68 -6.72 23.90
C PHE A 313 -18.26 -7.31 24.05
N LEU A 314 -17.24 -6.59 23.60
CA LEU A 314 -15.84 -6.97 23.78
C LEU A 314 -15.28 -6.41 25.11
N PRO A 315 -14.25 -7.05 25.70
CA PRO A 315 -13.57 -6.53 26.87
C PRO A 315 -13.11 -5.07 26.67
N GLY A 316 -13.56 -4.18 27.56
CA GLY A 316 -13.24 -2.76 27.50
C GLY A 316 -14.01 -1.94 26.46
N SER A 317 -14.97 -2.54 25.73
CA SER A 317 -15.76 -1.89 24.66
C SER A 317 -14.88 -1.03 23.74
N PRO A 318 -13.94 -1.67 22.99
CA PRO A 318 -12.91 -0.96 22.25
C PRO A 318 -13.51 -0.09 21.13
N LYS A 319 -12.88 1.05 20.85
CA LYS A 319 -13.21 1.86 19.68
C LYS A 319 -13.03 1.02 18.40
N VAL A 320 -13.91 1.20 17.42
CA VAL A 320 -13.71 0.65 16.07
C VAL A 320 -13.25 1.76 15.16
N GLN A 321 -12.15 1.54 14.45
CA GLN A 321 -11.57 2.51 13.52
C GLN A 321 -11.56 1.97 12.10
N MET A 322 -11.84 2.83 11.13
CA MET A 322 -11.64 2.57 9.70
C MET A 322 -10.34 3.23 9.25
N LEU A 323 -9.31 2.44 8.98
CA LEU A 323 -7.94 2.89 8.76
C LEU A 323 -7.56 3.06 7.27
N GLY A 324 -8.54 3.12 6.40
CA GLY A 324 -8.31 3.35 4.98
C GLY A 324 -9.53 3.07 4.11
N LEU A 325 -9.59 3.74 2.96
CA LEU A 325 -10.50 3.45 1.86
C LEU A 325 -9.80 3.82 0.54
N GLY A 326 -9.57 2.84 -0.31
CA GLY A 326 -8.81 3.04 -1.53
C GLY A 326 -9.13 2.05 -2.65
N ASN A 327 -8.22 1.98 -3.61
CA ASN A 327 -8.27 1.08 -4.75
C ASN A 327 -6.88 0.47 -4.97
N HIS A 328 -6.84 -0.84 -5.11
CA HIS A 328 -5.64 -1.53 -5.59
C HIS A 328 -6.03 -2.51 -6.69
N ASP A 329 -5.52 -2.27 -7.89
CA ASP A 329 -5.76 -3.09 -9.09
C ASP A 329 -7.26 -3.36 -9.37
N GLY A 330 -8.12 -2.37 -9.11
CA GLY A 330 -9.57 -2.48 -9.35
C GLY A 330 -10.35 -3.19 -8.25
N ALA A 331 -9.74 -3.44 -7.09
CA ALA A 331 -10.43 -3.89 -5.88
C ALA A 331 -10.53 -2.76 -4.86
N ILE A 332 -11.66 -2.67 -4.15
CA ILE A 332 -11.80 -1.76 -3.02
C ILE A 332 -10.89 -2.24 -1.89
N THR A 333 -10.05 -1.34 -1.37
CA THR A 333 -9.17 -1.60 -0.24
C THR A 333 -9.63 -0.85 1.01
N THR A 334 -9.43 -1.48 2.17
CA THR A 334 -9.75 -0.91 3.48
C THR A 334 -8.98 -1.62 4.58
N ALA A 335 -8.96 -1.04 5.78
CA ALA A 335 -8.57 -1.73 7.00
C ALA A 335 -9.50 -1.29 8.14
N ILE A 336 -9.92 -2.24 8.98
CA ILE A 336 -10.81 -1.96 10.11
C ILE A 336 -10.19 -2.56 11.36
N SER A 337 -10.10 -1.78 12.44
CA SER A 337 -9.57 -2.19 13.73
C SER A 337 -10.66 -2.29 14.79
N PHE A 338 -10.67 -3.38 15.56
CA PHE A 338 -11.22 -3.39 16.91
C PHE A 338 -10.12 -2.93 17.86
N GLY A 339 -10.30 -1.77 18.47
CA GLY A 339 -9.33 -1.07 19.29
C GLY A 339 -8.67 0.09 18.57
N ASP A 340 -8.15 1.02 19.37
CA ASP A 340 -7.51 2.24 18.90
C ASP A 340 -6.03 1.99 18.61
N ILE A 341 -5.67 2.03 17.32
CA ILE A 341 -4.29 1.75 16.86
C ILE A 341 -3.29 2.81 17.35
N ASP A 342 -3.76 4.01 17.73
CA ASP A 342 -2.90 5.08 18.24
C ASP A 342 -2.54 4.91 19.72
N THR A 343 -3.27 4.08 20.49
CA THR A 343 -3.09 3.94 21.93
C THR A 343 -2.82 2.52 22.39
N ALA A 344 -3.19 1.51 21.60
CA ALA A 344 -3.04 0.11 21.97
C ALA A 344 -1.59 -0.26 22.28
N SER A 345 -1.37 -1.06 23.33
CA SER A 345 -0.06 -1.65 23.64
C SER A 345 0.26 -2.82 22.71
N ASN A 346 -0.76 -3.55 22.27
CA ASN A 346 -0.61 -4.69 21.38
C ASN A 346 -1.41 -4.46 20.07
N ILE A 347 -0.74 -4.57 18.93
CA ILE A 347 -1.36 -4.40 17.61
C ILE A 347 -1.26 -5.70 16.84
N GLY A 348 -2.40 -6.23 16.42
CA GLY A 348 -2.49 -7.38 15.51
C GLY A 348 -2.95 -6.94 14.13
N VAL A 349 -2.33 -7.44 13.07
CA VAL A 349 -2.73 -7.19 11.68
C VAL A 349 -3.06 -8.52 11.02
N ASN A 350 -4.35 -8.76 10.74
CA ASN A 350 -4.83 -9.98 10.10
C ASN A 350 -4.98 -9.79 8.60
N VAL A 351 -4.26 -10.60 7.82
CA VAL A 351 -4.18 -10.53 6.36
C VAL A 351 -4.97 -11.69 5.75
N PRO A 352 -6.07 -11.45 5.05
CA PRO A 352 -6.92 -12.49 4.47
C PRO A 352 -6.32 -13.07 3.18
N GLY A 353 -6.85 -14.24 2.79
CA GLY A 353 -6.40 -15.00 1.62
C GLY A 353 -7.22 -14.80 0.35
N ILE A 354 -7.24 -15.85 -0.47
CA ILE A 354 -7.92 -15.92 -1.77
C ILE A 354 -9.40 -15.51 -1.70
N GLY A 355 -9.88 -14.82 -2.73
CA GLY A 355 -11.29 -14.45 -2.88
C GLY A 355 -11.79 -13.41 -1.85
N SER A 356 -10.89 -12.88 -1.03
CA SER A 356 -11.27 -11.89 -0.02
C SER A 356 -11.53 -10.53 -0.66
N THR A 357 -12.78 -10.12 -0.60
CA THR A 357 -13.23 -8.80 -1.04
C THR A 357 -14.03 -8.14 0.08
N VAL A 358 -14.25 -6.84 0.01
CA VAL A 358 -15.08 -6.13 1.00
C VAL A 358 -16.51 -6.67 1.11
N ASP A 359 -16.97 -7.46 0.14
CA ASP A 359 -18.24 -8.20 0.22
C ASP A 359 -18.28 -9.20 1.38
N GLY A 360 -17.15 -9.85 1.67
CA GLY A 360 -16.98 -10.84 2.73
C GLY A 360 -16.35 -10.29 4.02
N ILE A 361 -16.10 -8.98 4.12
CA ILE A 361 -15.35 -8.38 5.23
C ILE A 361 -16.00 -8.63 6.61
N GLY A 362 -17.33 -8.78 6.67
CA GLY A 362 -18.05 -9.09 7.90
C GLY A 362 -17.61 -10.40 8.55
N ASN A 363 -17.33 -11.44 7.73
CA ASN A 363 -16.81 -12.71 8.23
C ASN A 363 -15.39 -12.55 8.80
N ALA A 364 -14.51 -11.82 8.12
CA ALA A 364 -13.17 -11.56 8.63
C ALA A 364 -13.17 -10.72 9.92
N LEU A 365 -14.11 -9.76 10.04
CA LEU A 365 -14.31 -9.01 11.28
C LEU A 365 -14.82 -9.90 12.41
N GLY A 366 -15.64 -10.93 12.12
CA GLY A 366 -16.02 -11.97 13.08
C GLY A 366 -14.79 -12.68 13.65
N GLY A 367 -13.88 -13.11 12.80
CA GLY A 367 -12.60 -13.74 13.23
C GLY A 367 -11.70 -12.77 14.00
N ALA A 368 -11.62 -11.50 13.59
CA ALA A 368 -10.86 -10.48 14.30
C ALA A 368 -11.43 -10.19 15.71
N LYS A 369 -12.75 -10.19 15.84
CA LYS A 369 -13.45 -10.10 17.13
C LYS A 369 -13.05 -11.23 18.07
N GLU A 370 -13.02 -12.46 17.59
CA GLU A 370 -12.62 -13.62 18.40
C GLU A 370 -11.13 -13.56 18.77
N LEU A 371 -10.24 -13.14 17.85
CA LEU A 371 -8.83 -12.89 18.16
C LEU A 371 -8.66 -11.83 19.24
N PHE A 372 -9.38 -10.71 19.14
CA PHE A 372 -9.37 -9.67 20.17
C PHE A 372 -9.78 -10.23 21.53
N ARG A 373 -10.89 -10.99 21.58
CA ARG A 373 -11.38 -11.60 22.82
C ARG A 373 -10.36 -12.58 23.40
N SER A 374 -9.83 -13.49 22.58
CA SER A 374 -8.85 -14.49 23.00
C SER A 374 -7.56 -13.84 23.55
N ALA A 375 -7.09 -12.75 22.93
CA ALA A 375 -5.93 -12.02 23.45
C ALA A 375 -6.24 -11.30 24.78
N ALA A 376 -7.40 -10.68 24.90
CA ALA A 376 -7.83 -10.02 26.14
C ALA A 376 -8.04 -11.01 27.29
N ASP A 377 -8.47 -12.25 26.97
CA ASP A 377 -8.59 -13.33 27.95
C ASP A 377 -7.21 -13.86 28.37
N ALA A 378 -6.24 -13.90 27.44
CA ALA A 378 -4.86 -14.32 27.73
C ALA A 378 -4.11 -13.29 28.59
N ASN A 379 -4.26 -11.99 28.32
CA ASN A 379 -3.67 -10.92 29.11
C ASN A 379 -4.62 -9.72 29.22
N SER A 380 -5.37 -9.67 30.30
CA SER A 380 -6.33 -8.59 30.59
C SER A 380 -5.67 -7.26 31.01
N GLY A 381 -4.35 -7.23 31.21
CA GLY A 381 -3.60 -6.03 31.57
C GLY A 381 -3.17 -5.17 30.37
N ALA A 382 -3.19 -5.73 29.17
CA ALA A 382 -2.84 -5.07 27.93
C ALA A 382 -4.06 -4.42 27.23
N THR A 383 -3.79 -3.48 26.33
CA THR A 383 -4.79 -2.90 25.44
C THR A 383 -4.50 -3.35 24.00
N TYR A 384 -5.54 -3.63 23.25
CA TYR A 384 -5.44 -4.30 21.95
C TYR A 384 -6.01 -3.45 20.82
N ALA A 385 -5.38 -3.55 19.64
CA ALA A 385 -5.94 -3.14 18.37
C ALA A 385 -5.80 -4.28 17.36
N MET A 386 -6.92 -4.92 16.98
CA MET A 386 -6.95 -6.02 16.02
C MET A 386 -7.43 -5.52 14.67
N VAL A 387 -6.51 -5.37 13.73
CA VAL A 387 -6.75 -4.84 12.38
C VAL A 387 -7.10 -5.97 11.42
N THR A 388 -8.23 -5.87 10.73
CA THR A 388 -8.55 -6.67 9.54
C THR A 388 -8.12 -5.88 8.32
N TRP A 389 -7.07 -6.34 7.62
CA TRP A 389 -6.42 -5.60 6.55
C TRP A 389 -6.77 -6.12 5.15
N TYR A 390 -7.48 -5.34 4.36
CA TYR A 390 -7.89 -5.61 2.98
C TYR A 390 -7.20 -4.63 2.03
N GLY A 391 -5.88 -4.55 2.04
CA GLY A 391 -5.09 -3.55 1.32
C GLY A 391 -4.61 -3.98 -0.06
N TYR A 392 -5.09 -5.10 -0.63
CA TYR A 392 -4.68 -5.55 -1.95
C TYR A 392 -5.79 -6.31 -2.68
N ARG A 393 -5.67 -6.42 -4.01
CA ARG A 393 -6.51 -7.31 -4.79
C ARG A 393 -6.05 -8.75 -4.57
N THR A 394 -6.85 -9.56 -3.91
CA THR A 394 -6.59 -11.00 -3.78
C THR A 394 -6.83 -11.70 -5.10
N PRO A 395 -6.17 -12.85 -5.38
CA PRO A 395 -6.57 -13.68 -6.50
C PRO A 395 -8.00 -14.17 -6.33
N GLY A 396 -8.73 -14.33 -7.43
CA GLY A 396 -10.01 -15.02 -7.44
C GLY A 396 -9.84 -16.53 -7.27
N THR A 397 -10.95 -17.25 -7.23
CA THR A 397 -10.94 -18.70 -7.02
C THR A 397 -10.89 -19.48 -8.35
N PRO A 398 -10.26 -20.66 -8.38
CA PRO A 398 -10.29 -21.53 -9.56
C PRO A 398 -11.71 -21.94 -9.99
N GLN A 399 -12.67 -21.96 -9.07
CA GLN A 399 -14.09 -22.22 -9.36
C GLN A 399 -14.72 -21.08 -10.18
N GLU A 400 -14.22 -19.86 -10.02
CA GLU A 400 -14.60 -18.68 -10.81
C GLU A 400 -13.79 -18.57 -12.11
N GLY A 401 -12.90 -19.52 -12.38
CA GLY A 401 -12.03 -19.51 -13.55
C GLY A 401 -10.78 -18.66 -13.39
N ASP A 402 -10.51 -18.16 -12.20
CA ASP A 402 -9.28 -17.41 -11.89
C ASP A 402 -8.21 -18.35 -11.32
N PHE A 403 -7.15 -18.55 -12.09
CA PHE A 403 -6.03 -19.42 -11.73
C PHE A 403 -4.81 -18.63 -11.21
N SER A 404 -4.96 -17.33 -11.02
CA SER A 404 -3.88 -16.45 -10.55
C SER A 404 -3.41 -16.76 -9.13
N VAL A 405 -4.20 -17.52 -8.35
CA VAL A 405 -3.82 -18.03 -7.03
C VAL A 405 -2.52 -18.84 -7.04
N TRP A 406 -2.14 -19.44 -8.17
CA TRP A 406 -0.88 -20.17 -8.31
C TRP A 406 0.32 -19.29 -8.66
N SER A 407 0.12 -18.00 -8.94
CA SER A 407 1.16 -17.01 -9.16
C SER A 407 1.50 -16.26 -7.87
N MET A 408 2.71 -15.66 -7.84
CA MET A 408 3.13 -14.72 -6.79
C MET A 408 2.67 -13.28 -7.05
N ASP A 409 2.15 -12.97 -8.22
CA ASP A 409 1.93 -11.59 -8.70
C ASP A 409 1.04 -10.75 -7.76
N HIS A 410 -0.08 -11.33 -7.28
CA HIS A 410 -0.96 -10.63 -6.33
C HIS A 410 -0.30 -10.47 -4.95
N ALA A 411 0.48 -11.47 -4.54
CA ALA A 411 1.20 -11.41 -3.27
C ALA A 411 2.29 -10.33 -3.30
N GLU A 412 3.11 -10.30 -4.35
CA GLU A 412 4.17 -9.30 -4.52
C GLU A 412 3.60 -7.87 -4.68
N ALA A 413 2.47 -7.72 -5.37
CA ALA A 413 1.78 -6.43 -5.49
C ALA A 413 1.20 -5.98 -4.15
N GLY A 414 0.56 -6.89 -3.39
CA GLY A 414 0.01 -6.59 -2.06
C GLY A 414 1.07 -6.38 -0.99
N ALA A 415 2.23 -7.01 -1.13
CA ALA A 415 3.34 -6.90 -0.17
C ALA A 415 3.81 -5.46 0.02
N THR A 416 3.91 -4.68 -1.05
CA THR A 416 4.29 -3.27 -0.97
C THR A 416 3.31 -2.45 -0.13
N ASN A 417 2.01 -2.71 -0.29
CA ASN A 417 0.98 -2.00 0.46
C ASN A 417 0.97 -2.40 1.94
N LEU A 418 1.16 -3.70 2.24
CA LEU A 418 1.21 -4.15 3.63
C LEU A 418 2.46 -3.63 4.35
N ALA A 419 3.62 -3.65 3.69
CA ALA A 419 4.84 -3.07 4.23
C ALA A 419 4.66 -1.56 4.51
N SER A 420 4.08 -0.81 3.56
CA SER A 420 3.76 0.60 3.72
C SER A 420 2.81 0.86 4.90
N PHE A 421 1.77 0.03 5.04
CA PHE A 421 0.85 0.12 6.17
C PHE A 421 1.56 -0.10 7.52
N LEU A 422 2.39 -1.16 7.64
CA LEU A 422 3.15 -1.46 8.85
C LEU A 422 4.14 -0.32 9.20
N ASP A 423 4.90 0.15 8.20
CA ASP A 423 5.81 1.29 8.36
C ASP A 423 5.05 2.57 8.74
N GLY A 424 3.83 2.76 8.20
CA GLY A 424 2.97 3.90 8.49
C GLY A 424 2.45 3.90 9.92
N VAL A 425 2.02 2.75 10.43
CA VAL A 425 1.62 2.58 11.83
C VAL A 425 2.78 2.89 12.75
N HIS A 426 3.96 2.33 12.48
CA HIS A 426 5.17 2.60 13.26
C HIS A 426 5.53 4.10 13.25
N ALA A 427 5.59 4.72 12.07
CA ALA A 427 5.99 6.11 11.91
C ALA A 427 5.03 7.08 12.62
N SER A 428 3.71 6.86 12.53
CA SER A 428 2.71 7.69 13.20
C SER A 428 2.78 7.55 14.73
N ARG A 429 2.98 6.32 15.24
CA ARG A 429 3.16 6.05 16.68
C ARG A 429 4.44 6.68 17.21
N ALA A 430 5.55 6.61 16.47
CA ALA A 430 6.83 7.19 16.88
C ALA A 430 6.79 8.74 17.02
N LEU A 431 5.88 9.40 16.33
CA LEU A 431 5.70 10.86 16.36
C LEU A 431 4.45 11.29 17.15
N GLY A 432 3.61 10.35 17.54
CA GLY A 432 2.40 10.57 18.32
C GLY A 432 2.70 10.82 19.82
N PRO A 433 1.70 11.22 20.59
CA PRO A 433 1.83 11.49 22.02
C PRO A 433 1.85 10.22 22.89
N ASN A 434 1.50 9.07 22.32
CA ASN A 434 1.36 7.81 23.04
C ASN A 434 2.62 6.96 22.92
N PRO A 435 2.89 6.07 23.90
CA PRO A 435 4.04 5.13 23.81
C PRO A 435 3.96 4.28 22.55
N MET A 436 5.13 3.81 22.09
CA MET A 436 5.19 2.78 21.05
C MET A 436 4.43 1.52 21.50
N PRO A 437 3.85 0.76 20.56
CA PRO A 437 3.28 -0.55 20.92
C PRO A 437 4.37 -1.43 21.52
N GLU A 438 3.99 -2.20 22.53
CA GLU A 438 4.87 -3.15 23.20
C GLU A 438 4.99 -4.45 22.37
N HIS A 439 3.95 -4.74 21.57
CA HIS A 439 3.88 -5.97 20.80
C HIS A 439 3.10 -5.76 19.49
N VAL A 440 3.71 -6.13 18.36
CA VAL A 440 3.08 -6.07 17.03
C VAL A 440 3.15 -7.43 16.37
N VAL A 441 1.98 -7.95 15.96
CA VAL A 441 1.85 -9.28 15.36
C VAL A 441 1.17 -9.18 14.00
N VAL A 442 1.75 -9.85 13.00
CA VAL A 442 1.08 -10.09 11.72
C VAL A 442 0.53 -11.51 11.71
N LEU A 443 -0.78 -11.66 11.49
CA LEU A 443 -1.45 -12.94 11.33
C LEU A 443 -1.94 -13.06 9.89
N ALA A 444 -1.67 -14.17 9.23
CA ALA A 444 -1.95 -14.26 7.80
C ALA A 444 -2.56 -15.61 7.41
N HIS A 445 -3.73 -15.54 6.80
CA HIS A 445 -4.50 -16.70 6.38
C HIS A 445 -4.25 -17.04 4.91
N SER A 446 -4.12 -18.33 4.62
CA SER A 446 -4.12 -18.83 3.24
C SER A 446 -3.13 -18.09 2.33
N TYR A 447 -3.57 -17.54 1.19
CA TYR A 447 -2.75 -16.74 0.29
C TYR A 447 -2.26 -15.42 0.93
N GLY A 448 -2.95 -14.93 1.95
CA GLY A 448 -2.47 -13.80 2.75
C GLY A 448 -1.12 -14.05 3.41
N SER A 449 -0.80 -15.33 3.75
CA SER A 449 0.53 -15.70 4.27
C SER A 449 1.63 -15.52 3.22
N THR A 450 1.34 -15.78 1.95
CA THR A 450 2.26 -15.51 0.84
C THR A 450 2.52 -14.00 0.71
N THR A 451 1.46 -13.19 0.77
CA THR A 451 1.54 -11.72 0.72
C THR A 451 2.29 -11.14 1.93
N ALA A 452 1.96 -11.59 3.14
CA ALA A 452 2.58 -11.09 4.35
C ALA A 452 4.07 -11.46 4.44
N THR A 453 4.45 -12.65 3.98
CA THR A 453 5.87 -13.05 3.92
C THR A 453 6.67 -12.12 3.02
N GLU A 454 6.17 -11.79 1.83
CA GLU A 454 6.86 -10.85 0.95
C GLU A 454 6.84 -9.41 1.52
N ALA A 455 5.78 -9.02 2.25
CA ALA A 455 5.73 -7.72 2.91
C ALA A 455 6.77 -7.58 4.03
N LEU A 456 6.96 -8.64 4.82
CA LEU A 456 7.95 -8.65 5.91
C LEU A 456 9.41 -8.67 5.43
N LYS A 457 9.66 -8.87 4.13
CA LYS A 457 10.97 -8.63 3.51
C LYS A 457 11.16 -7.16 3.11
N LEU A 458 10.07 -6.41 2.94
CA LEU A 458 10.07 -5.04 2.41
C LEU A 458 9.93 -3.98 3.50
N THR A 459 9.18 -4.27 4.56
CA THR A 459 9.00 -3.33 5.68
C THR A 459 10.33 -2.97 6.33
N THR A 460 10.44 -1.76 6.81
CA THR A 460 11.59 -1.31 7.59
C THR A 460 11.39 -1.53 9.09
N TYR A 461 10.18 -1.95 9.48
CA TYR A 461 9.79 -2.16 10.86
C TYR A 461 9.86 -3.64 11.25
N GLN A 462 10.49 -3.92 12.42
CA GLN A 462 10.54 -5.25 13.02
C GLN A 462 9.23 -5.53 13.76
N VAL A 463 8.51 -6.57 13.39
CA VAL A 463 7.35 -7.06 14.15
C VAL A 463 7.77 -8.14 15.14
N ASP A 464 7.08 -8.27 16.28
CA ASP A 464 7.45 -9.23 17.34
C ASP A 464 7.10 -10.66 16.96
N ALA A 465 6.01 -10.86 16.22
CA ALA A 465 5.64 -12.18 15.75
C ALA A 465 4.94 -12.15 14.39
N PHE A 466 5.20 -13.18 13.59
CA PHE A 466 4.48 -13.50 12.37
C PHE A 466 3.83 -14.88 12.48
N VAL A 467 2.54 -14.94 12.24
CA VAL A 467 1.76 -16.18 12.32
C VAL A 467 1.14 -16.50 10.97
N THR A 468 1.41 -17.68 10.43
CA THR A 468 0.70 -18.21 9.27
C THR A 468 -0.26 -19.31 9.68
N TYR A 469 -1.49 -19.27 9.17
CA TYR A 469 -2.50 -20.30 9.44
C TYR A 469 -3.27 -20.68 8.18
N GLY A 470 -3.41 -21.98 7.94
CA GLY A 470 -3.95 -22.49 6.69
C GLY A 470 -3.19 -21.98 5.46
N SER A 471 -1.88 -21.84 5.55
CA SER A 471 -1.04 -21.17 4.57
C SER A 471 -1.14 -21.79 3.18
N ALA A 472 -1.28 -20.96 2.15
CA ALA A 472 -1.14 -21.37 0.74
C ALA A 472 0.33 -21.48 0.29
N GLY A 473 1.26 -21.43 1.24
CA GLY A 473 2.70 -21.51 1.01
C GLY A 473 3.37 -20.14 0.93
N VAL A 474 4.66 -20.15 1.19
CA VAL A 474 5.58 -19.00 1.06
C VAL A 474 6.53 -19.26 -0.09
N LYS A 475 7.13 -18.22 -0.65
CA LYS A 475 8.06 -18.33 -1.79
C LYS A 475 9.18 -19.32 -1.48
N ASN A 476 9.49 -20.18 -2.43
CA ASN A 476 10.57 -21.13 -2.29
C ASN A 476 11.92 -20.40 -2.08
N GLY A 477 12.72 -20.88 -1.15
CA GLY A 477 13.96 -20.24 -0.74
C GLY A 477 13.80 -19.15 0.31
N THR A 478 12.57 -18.84 0.76
CA THR A 478 12.37 -17.93 1.90
C THR A 478 13.01 -18.52 3.16
N THR A 479 13.71 -17.69 3.91
CA THR A 479 14.27 -17.98 5.24
C THR A 479 13.63 -17.06 6.27
N VAL A 480 13.45 -17.53 7.51
CA VAL A 480 12.90 -16.69 8.59
C VAL A 480 13.82 -15.48 8.86
N GLY A 481 15.14 -15.66 8.70
CA GLY A 481 16.12 -14.60 8.96
C GLY A 481 16.09 -13.43 7.98
N GLU A 482 15.40 -13.53 6.83
CA GLU A 482 15.20 -12.40 5.90
C GLU A 482 13.90 -11.62 6.16
N LEU A 483 13.07 -12.11 7.08
CA LEU A 483 11.81 -11.47 7.45
C LEU A 483 12.05 -10.52 8.64
N HIS A 484 11.46 -9.34 8.58
CA HIS A 484 11.50 -8.41 9.71
C HIS A 484 10.50 -8.87 10.80
N THR A 485 10.79 -10.02 11.41
CA THR A 485 10.04 -10.57 12.55
C THR A 485 10.97 -11.24 13.55
N ASP A 486 10.68 -11.11 14.84
CA ASP A 486 11.48 -11.78 15.89
C ASP A 486 11.17 -13.27 15.96
N LYS A 487 9.90 -13.66 15.76
CA LYS A 487 9.42 -15.04 15.85
C LYS A 487 8.46 -15.34 14.71
N MET A 488 8.55 -16.56 14.18
CA MET A 488 7.57 -17.04 13.20
C MET A 488 6.88 -18.29 13.72
N PHE A 489 5.56 -18.29 13.65
CA PHE A 489 4.68 -19.38 14.00
C PHE A 489 3.89 -19.85 12.79
N SER A 490 3.54 -21.15 12.77
CA SER A 490 2.71 -21.67 11.71
C SER A 490 1.79 -22.77 12.20
N THR A 491 0.57 -22.82 11.67
CA THR A 491 -0.36 -23.94 11.90
C THR A 491 -1.08 -24.35 10.63
N LEU A 492 -1.26 -25.66 10.49
CA LEU A 492 -2.04 -26.27 9.42
C LEU A 492 -2.85 -27.42 9.99
N SER A 493 -4.17 -27.35 9.84
CA SER A 493 -5.04 -28.46 10.21
C SER A 493 -4.94 -29.60 9.19
N SER A 494 -4.86 -30.85 9.66
CA SER A 494 -5.00 -32.03 8.78
C SER A 494 -6.40 -32.18 8.18
N GLY A 495 -7.39 -31.39 8.67
CA GLY A 495 -8.73 -31.30 8.09
C GLY A 495 -8.84 -30.30 6.96
N ASP A 496 -7.85 -29.42 6.80
CA ASP A 496 -7.78 -28.44 5.72
C ASP A 496 -7.23 -29.09 4.44
N ALA A 497 -8.13 -29.39 3.51
CA ALA A 497 -7.77 -29.99 2.21
C ALA A 497 -7.41 -28.94 1.12
N VAL A 498 -7.53 -27.65 1.44
CA VAL A 498 -7.34 -26.55 0.46
C VAL A 498 -5.93 -25.99 0.53
N ALA A 499 -5.44 -25.65 1.71
CA ALA A 499 -4.13 -25.03 1.92
C ALA A 499 -2.97 -25.77 1.20
N PRO A 500 -2.86 -27.12 1.28
CA PRO A 500 -1.78 -27.84 0.60
C PRO A 500 -1.77 -27.69 -0.93
N LYS A 501 -2.89 -27.33 -1.54
CA LYS A 501 -2.96 -27.08 -2.99
C LYS A 501 -2.23 -25.79 -3.38
N GLY A 502 -2.01 -24.90 -2.44
CA GLY A 502 -1.34 -23.61 -2.65
C GLY A 502 0.17 -23.73 -2.85
N TYR A 503 0.81 -24.82 -2.43
CA TYR A 503 2.26 -25.09 -2.58
C TYR A 503 2.56 -26.46 -3.20
N GLY A 504 1.53 -27.15 -3.71
CA GLY A 504 1.65 -28.43 -4.42
C GLY A 504 1.31 -28.27 -5.90
N GLY A 505 1.83 -29.16 -6.74
CA GLY A 505 1.46 -29.27 -8.14
C GLY A 505 1.82 -28.04 -9.00
N LEU A 506 0.84 -27.21 -9.33
CA LEU A 506 1.03 -26.06 -10.24
C LEU A 506 1.69 -24.83 -9.57
N ALA A 507 1.71 -24.76 -8.24
CA ALA A 507 2.35 -23.68 -7.47
C ALA A 507 3.76 -24.10 -7.01
N ASN A 508 4.62 -24.43 -7.97
CA ASN A 508 5.96 -25.00 -7.73
C ASN A 508 6.96 -24.03 -7.07
N ASP A 509 6.65 -22.75 -7.03
CA ASP A 509 7.50 -21.68 -6.49
C ASP A 509 7.21 -21.40 -5.01
N ARG A 510 6.32 -22.18 -4.36
CA ARG A 510 5.97 -22.06 -2.95
C ARG A 510 6.19 -23.33 -2.17
N VAL A 511 6.49 -23.18 -0.88
CA VAL A 511 6.71 -24.27 0.09
C VAL A 511 5.83 -24.05 1.33
N ASN A 512 5.55 -25.14 2.05
CA ASN A 512 4.85 -25.04 3.33
C ASN A 512 5.75 -24.34 4.36
N PRO A 513 5.29 -23.24 5.00
CA PRO A 513 6.09 -22.55 6.00
C PRO A 513 6.44 -23.39 7.24
N ILE A 514 5.65 -24.41 7.60
CA ILE A 514 5.93 -25.32 8.70
C ILE A 514 7.30 -26.00 8.56
N GLY A 515 7.77 -26.25 7.35
CA GLY A 515 9.05 -26.90 7.09
C GLY A 515 10.27 -25.98 7.14
N LEU A 516 10.10 -24.67 7.35
CA LEU A 516 11.21 -23.73 7.38
C LEU A 516 11.92 -23.76 8.74
N GLU A 517 13.27 -23.63 8.70
CA GLU A 517 14.06 -23.51 9.92
C GLU A 517 13.70 -22.21 10.66
N GLY A 518 13.51 -22.30 11.98
CA GLY A 518 13.12 -21.17 12.84
C GLY A 518 11.62 -20.95 12.96
N VAL A 519 10.78 -21.74 12.28
CA VAL A 519 9.32 -21.70 12.46
C VAL A 519 8.88 -22.60 13.62
N THR A 520 8.08 -22.04 14.53
CA THR A 520 7.43 -22.78 15.60
C THR A 520 6.04 -23.26 15.15
N GLU A 521 5.85 -24.57 15.04
CA GLU A 521 4.56 -25.18 14.73
C GLU A 521 3.67 -25.27 15.96
N PHE A 522 2.35 -25.02 15.78
CA PHE A 522 1.33 -25.29 16.80
C PHE A 522 0.09 -25.96 16.22
N SER A 523 -0.67 -26.66 17.08
CA SER A 523 -1.79 -27.49 16.66
C SER A 523 -3.09 -26.67 16.48
N ALA A 524 -3.84 -26.97 15.43
CA ALA A 524 -5.22 -26.51 15.20
C ALA A 524 -6.28 -27.57 15.59
N ARG A 525 -5.91 -28.68 16.27
CA ARG A 525 -6.78 -29.84 16.48
C ARG A 525 -6.81 -30.37 17.91
N THR A 526 -6.27 -29.64 18.87
CA THR A 526 -6.22 -30.06 20.29
C THR A 526 -7.28 -29.39 21.17
N GLY A 527 -7.98 -28.32 20.67
CA GLY A 527 -9.06 -27.63 21.37
C GLY A 527 -10.37 -28.44 21.46
N GLU A 528 -11.38 -27.85 22.07
CA GLU A 528 -12.74 -28.43 22.13
C GLU A 528 -13.30 -28.68 20.73
N LYS A 529 -13.12 -27.72 19.84
CA LYS A 529 -13.41 -27.84 18.41
C LYS A 529 -12.12 -28.06 17.62
N LYS A 530 -12.21 -28.86 16.58
CA LYS A 530 -11.07 -29.21 15.71
C LYS A 530 -11.27 -28.56 14.36
N VAL A 531 -10.32 -27.72 13.93
CA VAL A 531 -10.37 -27.12 12.59
C VAL A 531 -10.46 -28.22 11.53
N ASN A 532 -11.51 -28.17 10.71
CA ASN A 532 -11.80 -29.14 9.66
C ASN A 532 -12.08 -28.48 8.29
N ALA A 533 -12.09 -27.16 8.22
CA ALA A 533 -12.28 -26.38 7.01
C ALA A 533 -11.09 -25.44 6.76
N HIS A 534 -10.99 -24.93 5.53
CA HIS A 534 -9.98 -23.94 5.15
C HIS A 534 -10.34 -22.51 5.58
N ASP A 535 -11.57 -22.31 6.01
CA ASP A 535 -12.08 -20.98 6.32
C ASP A 535 -11.30 -20.32 7.45
N MET A 536 -11.10 -19.00 7.33
CA MET A 536 -10.54 -18.20 8.40
C MET A 536 -11.42 -18.28 9.65
N PHE A 537 -12.71 -18.05 9.48
CA PHE A 537 -13.69 -18.00 10.54
C PHE A 537 -15.03 -18.55 10.03
N THR A 538 -15.71 -19.32 10.87
CA THR A 538 -17.10 -19.74 10.66
C THR A 538 -17.89 -19.42 11.92
N GLU A 539 -18.97 -18.67 11.77
CA GLU A 539 -19.94 -18.41 12.84
C GLU A 539 -20.88 -19.62 12.91
N GLY A 540 -21.02 -20.21 14.10
CA GLY A 540 -21.67 -21.50 14.34
C GLY A 540 -22.95 -21.76 13.55
N ASP A 541 -23.24 -23.04 13.25
CA ASP A 541 -24.41 -23.57 12.53
C ASP A 541 -24.48 -23.29 11.02
N SER A 542 -23.36 -23.10 10.33
CA SER A 542 -23.31 -23.16 8.87
C SER A 542 -23.52 -24.62 8.40
N TRP A 543 -24.76 -25.05 8.29
CA TRP A 543 -25.14 -26.35 7.74
C TRP A 543 -25.07 -26.32 6.22
N SER A 544 -24.04 -26.92 5.65
CA SER A 544 -24.08 -27.33 4.25
C SER A 544 -24.89 -28.62 4.12
N ILE A 545 -25.90 -28.62 3.24
CA ILE A 545 -26.70 -29.84 2.93
C ILE A 545 -25.84 -31.03 2.43
N TRP A 546 -24.57 -30.78 2.17
CA TRP A 546 -23.60 -31.79 1.68
C TRP A 546 -22.56 -32.20 2.74
N ASN A 547 -22.43 -31.47 3.85
CA ASN A 547 -21.55 -31.81 4.96
C ASN A 547 -22.38 -32.21 6.18
N LEU A 548 -22.20 -33.43 6.67
CA LEU A 548 -22.80 -33.94 7.90
C LEU A 548 -22.10 -33.41 9.17
N SER A 549 -21.13 -32.49 9.01
CA SER A 549 -20.37 -31.85 10.08
C SER A 549 -20.35 -30.35 9.87
N GLU A 550 -20.39 -29.59 10.96
CA GLU A 550 -20.17 -28.14 10.98
C GLU A 550 -18.75 -27.81 10.47
N ASP A 551 -18.64 -26.86 9.54
CA ASP A 551 -17.35 -26.36 9.09
C ASP A 551 -16.75 -25.46 10.20
N ILE A 552 -15.55 -25.79 10.67
CA ILE A 552 -14.86 -25.11 11.75
C ILE A 552 -13.58 -24.49 11.19
N GLY A 553 -13.56 -23.15 11.13
CA GLY A 553 -12.41 -22.36 10.68
C GLY A 553 -11.37 -22.17 11.79
N TYR A 554 -10.21 -21.62 11.42
CA TYR A 554 -9.05 -21.45 12.32
C TYR A 554 -9.30 -20.49 13.47
N LEU A 555 -10.15 -19.48 13.29
CA LEU A 555 -10.51 -18.46 14.30
C LEU A 555 -11.88 -18.71 14.94
N SER A 556 -12.46 -19.88 14.74
CA SER A 556 -13.73 -20.25 15.38
C SER A 556 -13.53 -20.48 16.87
N ALA A 557 -14.46 -20.01 17.70
CA ALA A 557 -14.42 -20.17 19.16
C ALA A 557 -14.30 -21.63 19.57
N GLY A 558 -13.42 -21.93 20.53
CA GLY A 558 -13.13 -23.27 21.05
C GLY A 558 -12.07 -24.04 20.24
N THR A 559 -11.42 -23.41 19.27
CA THR A 559 -10.29 -24.02 18.56
C THR A 559 -8.96 -23.68 19.22
N SER A 560 -8.05 -24.66 19.30
CA SER A 560 -6.70 -24.44 19.82
C SER A 560 -5.86 -23.48 18.97
N SER A 561 -6.22 -23.29 17.70
CA SER A 561 -5.58 -22.29 16.83
C SER A 561 -5.93 -20.87 17.25
N LEU A 562 -7.20 -20.60 17.57
CA LEU A 562 -7.64 -19.31 18.07
C LEU A 562 -6.95 -18.97 19.40
N ASP A 563 -6.99 -19.93 20.36
CA ASP A 563 -6.40 -19.72 21.68
C ASP A 563 -4.91 -19.40 21.56
N LYS A 564 -4.16 -20.20 20.77
CA LYS A 564 -2.73 -19.96 20.58
C LYS A 564 -2.40 -18.66 19.86
N MET A 565 -3.18 -18.30 18.85
CA MET A 565 -3.01 -17.01 18.17
C MET A 565 -3.38 -15.83 19.09
N GLY A 566 -4.35 -16.00 19.98
CA GLY A 566 -4.66 -15.03 21.03
C GLY A 566 -3.51 -14.85 22.02
N GLU A 567 -2.89 -15.95 22.51
CA GLU A 567 -1.70 -15.90 23.37
C GLU A 567 -0.51 -15.19 22.67
N ILE A 568 -0.26 -15.50 21.38
CA ILE A 568 0.80 -14.86 20.60
C ILE A 568 0.50 -13.36 20.46
N PHE A 569 -0.74 -12.98 20.14
CA PHE A 569 -1.14 -11.57 20.02
C PHE A 569 -1.09 -10.84 21.36
N ALA A 570 -1.34 -11.54 22.47
CA ALA A 570 -1.20 -10.98 23.82
C ALA A 570 0.27 -10.77 24.27
N GLY A 571 1.25 -11.32 23.54
CA GLY A 571 2.65 -11.32 23.94
C GLY A 571 3.02 -12.36 25.01
N GLU A 572 2.12 -13.34 25.30
CA GLU A 572 2.29 -14.34 26.36
C GLU A 572 3.10 -15.58 25.93
N VAL A 573 3.64 -15.58 24.71
CA VAL A 573 4.43 -16.70 24.16
C VAL A 573 5.89 -16.29 24.07
N GLY A 574 6.70 -16.80 25.01
CA GLY A 574 8.15 -16.62 25.08
C GLY A 574 8.93 -17.43 24.04
#